data_d8b73f9dafa21aeaacbe8dab507f6b59
#
_entry.id   d8b73f9dafa21aeaacbe8dab507f6b59
#
_cell.length_a   1.000
_cell.length_b   1.000
_cell.length_c   1.000
_cell.angle_alpha   90.00
_cell.angle_beta   90.00
_cell.angle_gamma   90.00
#
_symmetry.space_group_name_H-M   'P 1'
#
loop_
_entity.id
_entity.type
_entity.pdbx_description
1 polymer ?
#
loop_
_entity_poly.entity_id
_entity_poly.type
_entity_poly.pdbx_seq_one_letter_code
_entity_poly.pdbx_strand_id
1 'polypeptide(L)'
;MTTPQPPGGLRERKKQATRKALREAALRLALERGPDNVRVDDIAEGAGVSPRTYNNYFSSREQAIVAAVTAEREARVAAAVAVRPVGTRFADAVIEAIVEQYTNSGSRDQEVLRLMTAQPALRDAFLDAAAQIEDPLTAVIADRIGDEDQHTARVLSASVAAAVRVALQRWLRPAGSGLVVPTGSLPELLRASLAPLAPAFDAAERQAAGEPPVGER
;
A
#
# COMPACT_ATOMS: atom_id res chain seq x y z
N MET A 1 -35.53 -15.68 11.03
CA MET A 1 -34.98 -16.24 9.81
C MET A 1 -33.50 -15.87 9.77
N THR A 2 -32.65 -16.83 10.13
CA THR A 2 -31.19 -16.62 10.21
C THR A 2 -30.61 -16.94 8.83
N THR A 3 -30.13 -15.92 8.14
CA THR A 3 -29.47 -16.09 6.83
C THR A 3 -28.17 -16.88 7.03
N PRO A 4 -27.94 -18.00 6.36
CA PRO A 4 -26.72 -18.74 6.48
C PRO A 4 -25.57 -17.94 5.83
N GLN A 5 -24.57 -17.60 6.62
CA GLN A 5 -23.33 -16.93 6.20
C GLN A 5 -22.53 -17.90 5.31
N PRO A 6 -22.03 -17.49 4.13
CA PRO A 6 -21.34 -18.38 3.21
C PRO A 6 -20.07 -18.97 3.85
N PRO A 7 -19.75 -20.26 3.61
CA PRO A 7 -18.65 -20.99 4.28
C PRO A 7 -17.24 -20.42 4.02
N GLY A 8 -17.08 -19.54 3.05
CA GLY A 8 -15.79 -18.84 2.79
C GLY A 8 -15.37 -17.85 3.88
N GLY A 9 -16.31 -17.26 4.60
CA GLY A 9 -16.04 -16.15 5.53
C GLY A 9 -15.22 -16.53 6.78
N LEU A 10 -15.33 -17.75 7.31
CA LEU A 10 -14.60 -18.16 8.52
C LEU A 10 -13.15 -18.54 8.18
N ARG A 11 -12.93 -19.24 7.09
CA ARG A 11 -11.59 -19.64 6.63
C ARG A 11 -10.76 -18.40 6.25
N GLU A 12 -11.38 -17.48 5.52
CA GLU A 12 -10.72 -16.24 5.13
C GLU A 12 -10.41 -15.35 6.34
N ARG A 13 -11.34 -15.22 7.27
CA ARG A 13 -11.10 -14.51 8.54
C ARG A 13 -9.94 -15.10 9.34
N LYS A 14 -9.84 -16.43 9.46
CA LYS A 14 -8.73 -17.10 10.13
C LYS A 14 -7.40 -16.86 9.39
N LYS A 15 -7.41 -16.89 8.06
CA LYS A 15 -6.24 -16.60 7.22
C LYS A 15 -5.75 -15.17 7.45
N GLN A 16 -6.64 -14.19 7.43
CA GLN A 16 -6.31 -12.78 7.69
C GLN A 16 -5.82 -12.56 9.12
N ALA A 17 -6.43 -13.19 10.12
CA ALA A 17 -6.00 -13.11 11.51
C ALA A 17 -4.57 -13.67 11.69
N THR A 18 -4.26 -14.82 11.08
CA THR A 18 -2.91 -15.41 11.11
C THR A 18 -1.89 -14.50 10.42
N ARG A 19 -2.23 -13.97 9.22
CA ARG A 19 -1.36 -13.04 8.49
C ARG A 19 -1.07 -11.78 9.32
N LYS A 20 -2.09 -11.24 9.99
CA LYS A 20 -1.95 -10.09 10.89
C LYS A 20 -1.02 -10.39 12.06
N ALA A 21 -1.22 -11.51 12.76
CA ALA A 21 -0.37 -11.91 13.89
C ALA A 21 1.09 -12.07 13.50
N LEU A 22 1.37 -12.67 12.33
CA LEU A 22 2.72 -12.83 11.80
C LEU A 22 3.38 -11.48 11.51
N ARG A 23 2.67 -10.53 10.89
CA ARG A 23 3.18 -9.18 10.62
C ARG A 23 3.50 -8.43 11.91
N GLU A 24 2.59 -8.44 12.87
CA GLU A 24 2.76 -7.76 14.16
C GLU A 24 3.97 -8.33 14.93
N ALA A 25 4.14 -9.65 14.95
CA ALA A 25 5.29 -10.30 15.56
C ALA A 25 6.61 -9.91 14.85
N ALA A 26 6.62 -9.92 13.51
CA ALA A 26 7.79 -9.58 12.72
C ALA A 26 8.26 -8.12 12.98
N LEU A 27 7.34 -7.16 12.95
CA LEU A 27 7.66 -5.74 13.18
C LEU A 27 8.12 -5.52 14.63
N ARG A 28 7.43 -6.08 15.60
CA ARG A 28 7.79 -5.96 17.01
C ARG A 28 9.22 -6.47 17.25
N LEU A 29 9.54 -7.67 16.77
CA LEU A 29 10.88 -8.26 16.92
C LEU A 29 11.95 -7.43 16.19
N ALA A 30 11.65 -6.89 15.01
CA ALA A 30 12.56 -6.05 14.27
C ALA A 30 12.89 -4.72 15.00
N LEU A 31 11.90 -4.13 15.65
CA LEU A 31 12.09 -2.92 16.46
C LEU A 31 12.85 -3.21 17.77
N GLU A 32 12.58 -4.36 18.41
CA GLU A 32 13.21 -4.75 19.68
C GLU A 32 14.68 -5.18 19.51
N ARG A 33 15.00 -5.93 18.45
CA ARG A 33 16.29 -6.63 18.31
C ARG A 33 17.12 -6.19 17.12
N GLY A 34 16.56 -5.32 16.27
CA GLY A 34 17.08 -5.03 14.94
C GLY A 34 16.70 -6.14 13.93
N PRO A 35 16.47 -5.80 12.66
CA PRO A 35 15.93 -6.74 11.66
C PRO A 35 16.88 -7.89 11.33
N ASP A 36 18.21 -7.69 11.46
CA ASP A 36 19.20 -8.75 11.21
C ASP A 36 19.14 -9.89 12.21
N ASN A 37 18.66 -9.60 13.42
CA ASN A 37 18.58 -10.55 14.53
C ASN A 37 17.23 -11.26 14.63
N VAL A 38 16.33 -11.03 13.68
CA VAL A 38 15.01 -11.69 13.63
C VAL A 38 15.09 -12.95 12.76
N ARG A 39 14.64 -14.07 13.31
CA ARG A 39 14.51 -15.33 12.58
C ARG A 39 13.05 -15.63 12.27
N VAL A 40 12.82 -16.41 11.21
CA VAL A 40 11.48 -16.89 10.84
C VAL A 40 10.83 -17.67 11.98
N ASP A 41 11.64 -18.49 12.68
CA ASP A 41 11.17 -19.29 13.83
C ASP A 41 10.67 -18.39 14.97
N ASP A 42 11.39 -17.30 15.28
CA ASP A 42 10.99 -16.33 16.31
C ASP A 42 9.66 -15.62 15.94
N ILE A 43 9.48 -15.31 14.65
CA ILE A 43 8.24 -14.69 14.15
C ILE A 43 7.08 -15.68 14.29
N ALA A 44 7.28 -16.92 13.87
CA ALA A 44 6.27 -17.97 13.92
C ALA A 44 5.84 -18.25 15.38
N GLU A 45 6.80 -18.37 16.29
CA GLU A 45 6.57 -18.54 17.73
C GLU A 45 5.82 -17.34 18.30
N GLY A 46 6.25 -16.11 17.99
CA GLY A 46 5.62 -14.89 18.44
C GLY A 46 4.19 -14.68 17.92
N ALA A 47 3.81 -15.35 16.84
CA ALA A 47 2.47 -15.40 16.27
C ALA A 47 1.66 -16.64 16.67
N GLY A 48 2.22 -17.56 17.45
CA GLY A 48 1.58 -18.80 17.90
C GLY A 48 1.34 -19.81 16.77
N VAL A 49 2.20 -19.85 15.75
CA VAL A 49 2.08 -20.77 14.61
C VAL A 49 3.40 -21.52 14.35
N SER A 50 3.34 -22.57 13.52
CA SER A 50 4.57 -23.27 13.10
C SER A 50 5.33 -22.50 12.01
N PRO A 51 6.67 -22.70 11.85
CA PRO A 51 7.44 -22.17 10.74
C PRO A 51 6.89 -22.58 9.36
N ARG A 52 6.35 -23.81 9.25
CA ARG A 52 5.65 -24.25 8.05
C ARG A 52 4.42 -23.41 7.74
N THR A 53 3.68 -22.98 8.76
CA THR A 53 2.54 -22.07 8.60
C THR A 53 3.00 -20.69 8.16
N TYR A 54 4.08 -20.16 8.74
CA TYR A 54 4.70 -18.92 8.31
C TYR A 54 5.00 -18.91 6.81
N ASN A 55 5.66 -19.93 6.29
CA ASN A 55 6.05 -20.05 4.88
C ASN A 55 4.87 -20.08 3.90
N ASN A 56 3.64 -20.35 4.37
CA ASN A 56 2.43 -20.20 3.55
C ASN A 56 1.97 -18.75 3.37
N TYR A 57 2.52 -17.80 4.14
CA TYR A 57 2.12 -16.40 4.14
C TYR A 57 3.22 -15.46 3.66
N PHE A 58 4.47 -15.77 3.96
CA PHE A 58 5.62 -14.91 3.67
C PHE A 58 6.81 -15.74 3.19
N SER A 59 7.48 -15.23 2.15
CA SER A 59 8.67 -15.86 1.57
C SER A 59 9.96 -15.48 2.30
N SER A 60 9.96 -14.36 3.02
CA SER A 60 11.11 -13.88 3.79
C SER A 60 10.67 -13.09 5.04
N ARG A 61 11.59 -12.93 6.00
CA ARG A 61 11.36 -12.10 7.20
C ARG A 61 11.17 -10.63 6.83
N GLU A 62 11.90 -10.16 5.83
CA GLU A 62 11.81 -8.79 5.32
C GLU A 62 10.41 -8.51 4.78
N GLN A 63 9.85 -9.45 4.02
CA GLN A 63 8.48 -9.34 3.52
C GLN A 63 7.45 -9.26 4.67
N ALA A 64 7.61 -10.05 5.73
CA ALA A 64 6.71 -10.01 6.89
C ALA A 64 6.82 -8.68 7.67
N ILE A 65 8.05 -8.17 7.87
CA ILE A 65 8.32 -6.89 8.53
C ILE A 65 7.69 -5.74 7.73
N VAL A 66 7.94 -5.69 6.43
CA VAL A 66 7.42 -4.66 5.54
C VAL A 66 5.89 -4.71 5.45
N ALA A 67 5.31 -5.90 5.35
CA ALA A 67 3.86 -6.08 5.29
C ALA A 67 3.14 -5.56 6.54
N ALA A 68 3.82 -5.47 7.68
CA ALA A 68 3.25 -4.85 8.89
C ALA A 68 3.05 -3.34 8.74
N VAL A 69 3.98 -2.70 8.04
CA VAL A 69 3.97 -1.24 7.82
C VAL A 69 3.02 -0.85 6.69
N THR A 70 3.04 -1.61 5.59
CA THR A 70 2.29 -1.27 4.39
C THR A 70 0.80 -1.53 4.53
N ALA A 71 0.40 -2.64 5.17
CA ALA A 71 -1.02 -3.02 5.26
C ALA A 71 -1.91 -1.99 5.97
N GLU A 72 -1.43 -1.34 7.03
CA GLU A 72 -2.18 -0.27 7.68
C GLU A 72 -2.27 0.98 6.80
N ARG A 73 -1.20 1.28 6.06
CA ARG A 73 -1.17 2.42 5.13
C ARG A 73 -2.14 2.21 3.97
N GLU A 74 -2.18 1.03 3.38
CA GLU A 74 -3.11 0.67 2.31
C GLU A 74 -4.57 0.88 2.74
N ALA A 75 -4.94 0.39 3.91
CA ALA A 75 -6.27 0.58 4.45
C ALA A 75 -6.59 2.07 4.72
N ARG A 76 -5.61 2.84 5.21
CA ARG A 76 -5.78 4.29 5.45
C ARG A 76 -5.92 5.07 4.14
N VAL A 77 -5.15 4.75 3.09
CA VAL A 77 -5.30 5.37 1.76
C VAL A 77 -6.71 5.13 1.23
N ALA A 78 -7.16 3.88 1.22
CA ALA A 78 -8.51 3.54 0.75
C ALA A 78 -9.60 4.29 1.55
N ALA A 79 -9.52 4.30 2.88
CA ALA A 79 -10.44 5.04 3.72
C ALA A 79 -10.40 6.56 3.46
N ALA A 80 -9.21 7.14 3.27
CA ALA A 80 -9.07 8.57 2.98
C ALA A 80 -9.68 8.95 1.61
N VAL A 81 -9.57 8.09 0.61
CA VAL A 81 -10.22 8.29 -0.69
C VAL A 81 -11.75 8.18 -0.56
N ALA A 82 -12.24 7.18 0.19
CA ALA A 82 -13.67 6.94 0.36
C ALA A 82 -14.43 8.09 1.06
N VAL A 83 -13.78 8.80 2.00
CA VAL A 83 -14.42 9.89 2.77
C VAL A 83 -14.31 11.27 2.12
N ARG A 84 -13.63 11.41 0.98
CA ARG A 84 -13.51 12.71 0.29
C ARG A 84 -14.88 13.19 -0.22
N PRO A 85 -15.20 14.50 -0.08
CA PRO A 85 -16.49 15.04 -0.46
C PRO A 85 -16.83 14.78 -1.93
N VAL A 86 -18.10 14.50 -2.19
CA VAL A 86 -18.67 14.50 -3.55
C VAL A 86 -18.49 15.91 -4.14
N GLY A 87 -17.76 16.03 -5.25
CA GLY A 87 -17.38 17.33 -5.84
C GLY A 87 -15.87 17.60 -5.80
N THR A 88 -15.12 16.86 -4.97
CA THR A 88 -13.66 16.81 -5.12
C THR A 88 -13.33 15.99 -6.38
N ARG A 89 -12.51 16.57 -7.27
CA ARG A 89 -12.02 15.84 -8.44
C ARG A 89 -11.37 14.52 -8.00
N PHE A 90 -11.77 13.40 -8.61
CA PHE A 90 -11.37 12.09 -8.11
C PHE A 90 -9.85 11.87 -8.14
N ALA A 91 -9.20 12.34 -9.20
CA ALA A 91 -7.73 12.33 -9.29
C ALA A 91 -7.07 13.02 -8.08
N ASP A 92 -7.56 14.21 -7.70
CA ASP A 92 -7.01 14.97 -6.58
C ASP A 92 -7.27 14.26 -5.24
N ALA A 93 -8.44 13.64 -5.09
CA ALA A 93 -8.77 12.84 -3.91
C ALA A 93 -7.78 11.69 -3.70
N VAL A 94 -7.46 10.96 -4.78
CA VAL A 94 -6.49 9.84 -4.74
C VAL A 94 -5.08 10.35 -4.46
N ILE A 95 -4.63 11.39 -5.18
CA ILE A 95 -3.27 11.94 -5.03
C ILE A 95 -3.03 12.44 -3.61
N GLU A 96 -3.94 13.27 -3.08
CA GLU A 96 -3.76 13.84 -1.75
C GLU A 96 -3.91 12.80 -0.65
N ALA A 97 -4.81 11.81 -0.79
CA ALA A 97 -4.88 10.70 0.16
C ALA A 97 -3.57 9.93 0.25
N ILE A 98 -2.92 9.66 -0.88
CA ILE A 98 -1.62 8.98 -0.92
C ILE A 98 -0.54 9.87 -0.28
N VAL A 99 -0.45 11.13 -0.70
CA VAL A 99 0.55 12.06 -0.17
C VAL A 99 0.43 12.18 1.35
N GLU A 100 -0.77 12.37 1.87
CA GLU A 100 -1.04 12.47 3.31
C GLU A 100 -0.56 11.22 4.06
N GLN A 101 -0.86 10.01 3.54
CA GLN A 101 -0.50 8.76 4.22
C GLN A 101 1.00 8.43 4.16
N TYR A 102 1.73 9.00 3.21
CA TYR A 102 3.18 8.83 3.11
C TYR A 102 3.98 9.96 3.81
N THR A 103 3.34 11.07 4.16
CA THR A 103 4.02 12.26 4.71
C THR A 103 3.60 12.61 6.13
N ASN A 104 2.37 12.30 6.54
CA ASN A 104 1.90 12.49 7.91
C ASN A 104 2.37 11.35 8.83
N SER A 105 3.68 11.23 8.95
CA SER A 105 4.32 10.17 9.71
C SER A 105 4.51 10.61 11.15
N GLY A 106 3.87 9.92 12.09
CA GLY A 106 4.17 10.03 13.51
C GLY A 106 5.61 9.56 13.83
N SER A 107 6.08 9.74 15.04
CA SER A 107 7.43 9.35 15.49
C SER A 107 7.74 7.87 15.22
N ARG A 108 6.74 7.00 15.38
CA ARG A 108 6.84 5.56 15.10
C ARG A 108 7.07 5.28 13.61
N ASP A 109 6.38 5.98 12.72
CA ASP A 109 6.52 5.83 11.29
C ASP A 109 7.89 6.30 10.79
N GLN A 110 8.47 7.33 11.44
CA GLN A 110 9.84 7.78 11.16
C GLN A 110 10.89 6.73 11.57
N GLU A 111 10.70 6.06 12.71
CA GLU A 111 11.57 4.97 13.15
C GLU A 111 11.50 3.79 12.19
N VAL A 112 10.30 3.41 11.80
CA VAL A 112 10.05 2.37 10.79
C VAL A 112 10.69 2.74 9.45
N LEU A 113 10.56 3.98 9.01
CA LEU A 113 11.17 4.45 7.78
C LEU A 113 12.71 4.37 7.82
N ARG A 114 13.32 4.75 8.96
CA ARG A 114 14.76 4.57 9.17
C ARG A 114 15.17 3.10 9.09
N LEU A 115 14.38 2.21 9.71
CA LEU A 115 14.60 0.78 9.64
C LEU A 115 14.56 0.27 8.18
N MET A 116 13.56 0.69 7.40
CA MET A 116 13.40 0.32 5.99
C MET A 116 14.53 0.84 5.09
N THR A 117 15.09 2.01 5.43
CA THR A 117 16.18 2.61 4.63
C THR A 117 17.57 2.12 5.01
N ALA A 118 17.75 1.61 6.22
CA ALA A 118 19.05 1.18 6.75
C ALA A 118 19.59 -0.09 6.05
N GLN A 119 18.70 -0.94 5.52
CA GLN A 119 19.08 -2.24 4.94
C GLN A 119 18.56 -2.40 3.51
N PRO A 120 19.44 -2.80 2.56
CA PRO A 120 19.03 -3.02 1.16
C PRO A 120 17.86 -4.02 1.01
N ALA A 121 17.91 -5.16 1.71
CA ALA A 121 16.87 -6.18 1.61
C ALA A 121 15.49 -5.71 2.10
N LEU A 122 15.43 -4.90 3.18
CA LEU A 122 14.19 -4.29 3.64
C LEU A 122 13.69 -3.21 2.69
N ARG A 123 14.60 -2.42 2.14
CA ARG A 123 14.26 -1.42 1.12
C ARG A 123 13.65 -2.05 -0.12
N ASP A 124 14.26 -3.11 -0.63
CA ASP A 124 13.77 -3.83 -1.81
C ASP A 124 12.39 -4.45 -1.53
N ALA A 125 12.22 -5.11 -0.38
CA ALA A 125 10.93 -5.63 0.05
C ALA A 125 9.87 -4.53 0.23
N PHE A 126 10.25 -3.33 0.68
CA PHE A 126 9.35 -2.17 0.80
C PHE A 126 8.90 -1.62 -0.55
N LEU A 127 9.81 -1.57 -1.53
CA LEU A 127 9.48 -1.17 -2.89
C LEU A 127 8.55 -2.18 -3.58
N ASP A 128 8.76 -3.47 -3.32
CA ASP A 128 7.88 -4.53 -3.84
C ASP A 128 6.50 -4.52 -3.17
N ALA A 129 6.45 -4.22 -1.86
CA ALA A 129 5.19 -4.13 -1.13
C ALA A 129 4.36 -2.90 -1.52
N ALA A 130 4.99 -1.82 -2.00
CA ALA A 130 4.26 -0.66 -2.51
C ALA A 130 3.35 -1.00 -3.71
N ALA A 131 3.63 -2.10 -4.40
CA ALA A 131 2.76 -2.64 -5.45
C ALA A 131 1.50 -3.36 -4.92
N GLN A 132 1.39 -3.62 -3.61
CA GLN A 132 0.26 -4.33 -3.00
C GLN A 132 -0.88 -3.41 -2.52
N ILE A 133 -0.80 -2.12 -2.81
CA ILE A 133 -1.90 -1.14 -2.57
C ILE A 133 -3.16 -1.45 -3.41
N GLU A 134 -3.07 -2.39 -4.34
CA GLU A 134 -4.08 -2.60 -5.38
C GLU A 134 -5.45 -3.00 -4.82
N ASP A 135 -5.54 -3.99 -3.94
CA ASP A 135 -6.84 -4.57 -3.55
C ASP A 135 -7.76 -3.58 -2.80
N PRO A 136 -7.33 -2.90 -1.71
CA PRO A 136 -8.21 -1.96 -1.02
C PRO A 136 -8.58 -0.74 -1.88
N LEU A 137 -7.66 -0.24 -2.70
CA LEU A 137 -7.90 0.90 -3.56
C LEU A 137 -8.80 0.54 -4.73
N THR A 138 -8.67 -0.67 -5.30
CA THR A 138 -9.55 -1.17 -6.37
C THR A 138 -11.01 -1.12 -5.93
N ALA A 139 -11.33 -1.61 -4.74
CA ALA A 139 -12.70 -1.62 -4.25
C ALA A 139 -13.30 -0.20 -4.16
N VAL A 140 -12.53 0.76 -3.63
CA VAL A 140 -12.98 2.15 -3.50
C VAL A 140 -13.13 2.84 -4.85
N ILE A 141 -12.21 2.59 -5.79
CA ILE A 141 -12.31 3.13 -7.15
C ILE A 141 -13.52 2.54 -7.86
N ALA A 142 -13.71 1.21 -7.80
CA ALA A 142 -14.83 0.53 -8.45
C ALA A 142 -16.18 1.07 -7.96
N ASP A 143 -16.33 1.25 -6.65
CA ASP A 143 -17.53 1.84 -6.05
C ASP A 143 -17.76 3.28 -6.54
N ARG A 144 -16.70 4.08 -6.63
CA ARG A 144 -16.78 5.49 -7.08
C ARG A 144 -17.20 5.64 -8.53
N ILE A 145 -16.71 4.76 -9.44
CA ILE A 145 -16.97 4.84 -10.88
C ILE A 145 -18.05 3.87 -11.36
N GLY A 146 -18.69 3.10 -10.44
CA GLY A 146 -19.71 2.12 -10.81
C GLY A 146 -19.18 0.96 -11.68
N ASP A 147 -17.92 0.57 -11.50
CA ASP A 147 -17.26 -0.49 -12.28
C ASP A 147 -17.53 -1.87 -11.66
N GLU A 148 -18.64 -2.50 -12.06
CA GLU A 148 -19.08 -3.80 -11.51
C GLU A 148 -18.04 -4.91 -11.75
N ASP A 149 -17.39 -4.92 -12.91
CA ASP A 149 -16.37 -5.91 -13.29
C ASP A 149 -14.99 -5.62 -12.66
N GLN A 150 -14.82 -4.46 -12.04
CA GLN A 150 -13.59 -3.98 -11.44
C GLN A 150 -12.38 -3.93 -12.39
N HIS A 151 -12.60 -3.95 -13.71
CA HIS A 151 -11.49 -3.96 -14.67
C HIS A 151 -10.76 -2.62 -14.71
N THR A 152 -11.51 -1.53 -14.93
CA THR A 152 -10.94 -0.16 -14.96
C THR A 152 -10.36 0.23 -13.60
N ALA A 153 -11.07 -0.09 -12.53
CA ALA A 153 -10.61 0.16 -11.16
C ALA A 153 -9.29 -0.56 -10.87
N ARG A 154 -9.14 -1.80 -11.31
CA ARG A 154 -7.91 -2.58 -11.13
C ARG A 154 -6.74 -2.01 -11.93
N VAL A 155 -6.98 -1.58 -13.17
CA VAL A 155 -5.95 -0.91 -14.00
C VAL A 155 -5.50 0.40 -13.35
N LEU A 156 -6.42 1.22 -12.86
CA LEU A 156 -6.11 2.48 -12.17
C LEU A 156 -5.34 2.23 -10.88
N SER A 157 -5.74 1.26 -10.07
CA SER A 157 -5.05 0.90 -8.81
C SER A 157 -3.63 0.41 -9.07
N ALA A 158 -3.43 -0.47 -10.05
CA ALA A 158 -2.11 -0.94 -10.46
C ALA A 158 -1.22 0.20 -10.96
N SER A 159 -1.80 1.15 -11.71
CA SER A 159 -1.09 2.34 -12.18
C SER A 159 -0.66 3.25 -11.03
N VAL A 160 -1.52 3.43 -10.03
CA VAL A 160 -1.19 4.16 -8.79
C VAL A 160 -0.05 3.46 -8.04
N ALA A 161 -0.13 2.16 -7.84
CA ALA A 161 0.91 1.37 -7.18
C ALA A 161 2.27 1.51 -7.89
N ALA A 162 2.27 1.45 -9.23
CA ALA A 162 3.46 1.67 -10.03
C ALA A 162 4.04 3.09 -9.87
N ALA A 163 3.19 4.12 -9.88
CA ALA A 163 3.61 5.51 -9.71
C ALA A 163 4.20 5.76 -8.31
N VAL A 164 3.57 5.23 -7.25
CA VAL A 164 4.09 5.29 -5.88
C VAL A 164 5.44 4.60 -5.78
N ARG A 165 5.59 3.42 -6.37
CA ARG A 165 6.86 2.69 -6.41
C ARG A 165 7.96 3.52 -7.08
N VAL A 166 7.68 4.16 -8.20
CA VAL A 166 8.64 5.03 -8.90
C VAL A 166 9.07 6.22 -8.03
N ALA A 167 8.13 6.87 -7.35
CA ALA A 167 8.41 7.96 -6.42
C ALA A 167 9.32 7.49 -5.26
N LEU A 168 8.98 6.36 -4.64
CA LEU A 168 9.75 5.79 -3.54
C LEU A 168 11.14 5.33 -3.99
N GLN A 169 11.26 4.69 -5.15
CA GLN A 169 12.56 4.31 -5.73
C GLN A 169 13.46 5.52 -5.93
N ARG A 170 12.90 6.62 -6.43
CA ARG A 170 13.65 7.85 -6.62
C ARG A 170 14.06 8.49 -5.29
N TRP A 171 13.17 8.50 -4.32
CA TRP A 171 13.41 9.07 -3.00
C TRP A 171 14.42 8.25 -2.17
N LEU A 172 14.38 6.91 -2.28
CA LEU A 172 15.26 5.98 -1.56
C LEU A 172 16.58 5.71 -2.27
N ARG A 173 16.86 6.34 -3.42
CA ARG A 173 18.14 6.16 -4.10
C ARG A 173 19.28 6.56 -3.17
N PRO A 174 20.29 5.65 -2.95
CA PRO A 174 21.49 6.04 -2.25
C PRO A 174 22.13 7.18 -3.03
N ALA A 175 22.44 8.25 -2.35
CA ALA A 175 23.30 9.26 -2.93
C ALA A 175 24.65 8.64 -3.20
N GLY A 176 25.05 8.64 -4.45
CA GLY A 176 26.44 8.33 -4.83
C GLY A 176 27.40 9.21 -4.03
N SER A 177 28.61 8.73 -3.79
CA SER A 177 29.66 9.37 -2.97
C SER A 177 29.91 10.82 -3.40
N GLY A 178 29.15 11.74 -2.86
CA GLY A 178 29.20 13.18 -3.12
C GLY A 178 28.04 13.84 -2.39
N LEU A 179 28.16 15.11 -2.04
CA LEU A 179 27.16 15.89 -1.32
C LEU A 179 25.74 15.60 -1.84
N VAL A 180 24.89 15.02 -0.99
CA VAL A 180 23.52 14.65 -1.33
C VAL A 180 22.68 15.91 -1.30
N VAL A 181 22.24 16.36 -2.45
CA VAL A 181 21.06 17.22 -2.56
C VAL A 181 19.86 16.27 -2.79
N PRO A 182 18.93 16.12 -1.83
CA PRO A 182 17.71 15.36 -2.09
C PRO A 182 17.01 15.96 -3.31
N THR A 183 16.74 15.15 -4.33
CA THR A 183 16.05 15.61 -5.55
C THR A 183 14.55 15.72 -5.26
N GLY A 184 14.14 16.70 -4.48
CA GLY A 184 12.77 16.94 -4.10
C GLY A 184 12.35 16.24 -2.80
N SER A 185 11.26 16.71 -2.19
CA SER A 185 10.64 16.08 -1.03
C SER A 185 9.79 14.89 -1.48
N LEU A 186 9.59 13.91 -0.60
CA LEU A 186 8.72 12.75 -0.90
C LEU A 186 7.31 13.19 -1.37
N PRO A 187 6.65 14.19 -0.75
CA PRO A 187 5.37 14.72 -1.25
C PRO A 187 5.42 15.20 -2.71
N GLU A 188 6.48 15.92 -3.09
CA GLU A 188 6.64 16.42 -4.45
C GLU A 188 6.86 15.27 -5.45
N LEU A 189 7.67 14.28 -5.09
CA LEU A 189 7.92 13.11 -5.92
C LEU A 189 6.65 12.27 -6.11
N LEU A 190 5.85 12.10 -5.05
CA LEU A 190 4.56 11.41 -5.13
C LEU A 190 3.60 12.15 -6.06
N ARG A 191 3.40 13.46 -5.87
CA ARG A 191 2.55 14.27 -6.75
C ARG A 191 3.01 14.22 -8.20
N ALA A 192 4.30 14.39 -8.45
CA ALA A 192 4.86 14.35 -9.80
C ALA A 192 4.68 12.98 -10.48
N SER A 193 4.81 11.89 -9.72
CA SER A 193 4.63 10.54 -10.27
C SER A 193 3.16 10.18 -10.49
N LEU A 194 2.24 10.71 -9.69
CA LEU A 194 0.80 10.44 -9.79
C LEU A 194 0.07 11.38 -10.77
N ALA A 195 0.57 12.59 -10.98
CA ALA A 195 -0.07 13.57 -11.87
C ALA A 195 -0.38 13.06 -13.29
N PRO A 196 0.49 12.25 -13.95
CA PRO A 196 0.17 11.68 -15.27
C PRO A 196 -1.06 10.76 -15.29
N LEU A 197 -1.53 10.27 -14.14
CA LEU A 197 -2.72 9.42 -14.05
C LEU A 197 -4.02 10.21 -13.95
N ALA A 198 -3.96 11.52 -13.66
CA ALA A 198 -5.14 12.34 -13.47
C ALA A 198 -6.12 12.31 -14.66
N PRO A 199 -5.68 12.40 -15.94
CA PRO A 199 -6.60 12.29 -17.07
C PRO A 199 -7.36 10.96 -17.14
N ALA A 200 -6.73 9.85 -16.72
CA ALA A 200 -7.37 8.53 -16.72
C ALA A 200 -8.47 8.43 -15.64
N PHE A 201 -8.22 8.99 -14.45
CA PHE A 201 -9.25 9.10 -13.40
C PHE A 201 -10.42 9.97 -13.85
N ASP A 202 -10.15 11.12 -14.47
CA ASP A 202 -11.18 12.02 -14.98
C ASP A 202 -12.01 11.36 -16.10
N ALA A 203 -11.37 10.57 -16.96
CA ALA A 203 -12.06 9.83 -18.01
C ALA A 203 -12.99 8.76 -17.42
N ALA A 204 -12.52 8.01 -16.43
CA ALA A 204 -13.32 6.99 -15.76
C ALA A 204 -14.52 7.62 -15.01
N GLU A 205 -14.35 8.76 -14.35
CA GLU A 205 -15.43 9.44 -13.64
C GLU A 205 -16.50 10.01 -14.61
N ARG A 206 -16.10 10.57 -15.76
CA ARG A 206 -17.03 11.01 -16.81
C ARG A 206 -17.80 9.83 -17.44
N GLN A 207 -17.12 8.73 -17.70
CA GLN A 207 -17.77 7.54 -18.25
C GLN A 207 -18.84 7.00 -17.29
N ALA A 208 -18.56 7.00 -16.00
CA ALA A 208 -19.53 6.64 -14.95
C ALA A 208 -20.73 7.61 -14.91
N ALA A 209 -20.52 8.91 -15.16
CA ALA A 209 -21.56 9.91 -15.24
C ALA A 209 -22.38 9.87 -16.55
N GLY A 210 -22.02 8.98 -17.50
CA GLY A 210 -22.68 8.88 -18.80
C GLY A 210 -22.34 10.03 -19.76
N GLU A 211 -21.26 10.78 -19.52
CA GLU A 211 -20.82 11.85 -20.39
C GLU A 211 -20.04 11.29 -21.60
N PRO A 212 -20.35 11.76 -22.84
CA PRO A 212 -19.63 11.28 -24.03
C PRO A 212 -18.14 11.68 -24.00
N PRO A 213 -17.24 10.91 -24.62
CA PRO A 213 -15.81 11.22 -24.67
C PRO A 213 -15.57 12.58 -25.32
N VAL A 214 -14.70 13.40 -24.69
CA VAL A 214 -14.26 14.68 -25.25
C VAL A 214 -13.41 14.41 -26.48
N GLY A 215 -13.99 14.52 -27.69
CA GLY A 215 -13.21 14.33 -28.93
C GLY A 215 -13.99 14.10 -30.22
N GLU A 216 -15.32 13.98 -30.19
CA GLU A 216 -16.13 13.89 -31.42
C GLU A 216 -16.94 15.15 -31.66
N ARG A 217 -16.28 16.22 -32.09
CA ARG A 217 -16.90 17.35 -32.82
C ARG A 217 -16.00 17.77 -33.95
#